data_5f9de17d47be04604419dd6e6f92607f
#
_entry.id   5f9de17d47be04604419dd6e6f92607f
#
_cell.length_a   1.000
_cell.length_b   1.000
_cell.length_c   1.000
_cell.angle_alpha   90.00
_cell.angle_beta   90.00
_cell.angle_gamma   90.00
#
_symmetry.space_group_name_H-M   'P 1'
#
loop_
_entity.id
_entity.type
_entity.pdbx_description
1 polymer ?
#
loop_
_entity_poly.entity_id
_entity_poly.type
_entity_poly.pdbx_seq_one_letter_code
_entity_poly.pdbx_strand_id
1 'polypeptide(L)'
;MSLNERQPSWLSRLFRRALVGIYKHGGWRAHGIVPEPRKFVLIAAPHTSNWDFVYFLGLTEDLGIKPHFMAKTSLFRWPFTNFMLDMGGVPVDRSSNRNYVQQMIDEFGRRDEFMLTIAPEGTRGTVKAWKTGFYHIAVGAGVPLVLGMMDYGSKTGGLGPAIWPTGDYRADMAKVAEIYAKVKPK
;
A
#
# COMPACT_ATOMS: atom_id res chain seq x y z
N MET A 1 9.86 -20.75 5.71
CA MET A 1 10.27 -19.50 6.35
C MET A 1 9.34 -18.42 5.84
N SER A 2 8.41 -17.96 6.68
CA SER A 2 7.46 -16.93 6.27
C SER A 2 8.20 -15.62 6.00
N LEU A 3 7.74 -14.83 5.03
CA LEU A 3 8.34 -13.52 4.72
C LEU A 3 8.33 -12.56 5.93
N ASN A 4 7.56 -12.88 6.96
CA ASN A 4 7.40 -12.10 8.19
C ASN A 4 8.56 -12.26 9.19
N GLU A 5 9.40 -13.28 9.05
CA GLU A 5 10.48 -13.60 10.03
C GLU A 5 11.85 -13.09 9.59
N ARG A 6 11.94 -12.52 8.41
CA ARG A 6 13.21 -12.08 7.87
C ARG A 6 13.61 -10.72 8.43
N GLN A 7 14.79 -10.65 9.06
CA GLN A 7 15.39 -9.39 9.46
C GLN A 7 15.94 -8.65 8.24
N PRO A 8 15.56 -7.38 7.99
CA PRO A 8 16.10 -6.60 6.90
C PRO A 8 17.63 -6.46 6.96
N SER A 9 18.29 -6.47 5.81
CA SER A 9 19.73 -6.27 5.71
C SER A 9 20.13 -4.90 6.28
N TRP A 10 21.38 -4.76 6.68
CA TRP A 10 21.88 -3.48 7.21
C TRP A 10 21.82 -2.35 6.17
N LEU A 11 22.06 -2.67 4.89
CA LEU A 11 21.94 -1.73 3.78
C LEU A 11 20.49 -1.26 3.57
N SER A 12 19.54 -2.19 3.58
CA SER A 12 18.12 -1.85 3.47
C SER A 12 17.67 -0.96 4.62
N ARG A 13 18.14 -1.24 5.84
CA ARG A 13 17.86 -0.40 7.02
C ARG A 13 18.46 1.00 6.89
N LEU A 14 19.70 1.10 6.42
CA LEU A 14 20.36 2.39 6.19
C LEU A 14 19.61 3.21 5.14
N PHE A 15 19.27 2.59 4.01
CA PHE A 15 18.50 3.22 2.94
C PHE A 15 17.14 3.72 3.43
N ARG A 16 16.38 2.87 4.15
CA ARG A 16 15.10 3.26 4.75
C ARG A 16 15.27 4.45 5.70
N ARG A 17 16.29 4.43 6.58
CA ARG A 17 16.57 5.54 7.50
C ARG A 17 16.86 6.84 6.78
N ALA A 18 17.62 6.80 5.68
CA ALA A 18 17.89 7.99 4.87
C ALA A 18 16.60 8.57 4.28
N LEU A 19 15.73 7.73 3.70
CA LEU A 19 14.46 8.19 3.14
C LEU A 19 13.50 8.73 4.20
N VAL A 20 13.41 8.07 5.35
CA VAL A 20 12.62 8.56 6.51
C VAL A 20 13.22 9.87 7.06
N GLY A 21 14.55 10.03 7.02
CA GLY A 21 15.21 11.29 7.35
C GLY A 21 14.76 12.45 6.46
N ILE A 22 14.66 12.22 5.15
CA ILE A 22 14.15 13.20 4.18
C ILE A 22 12.70 13.57 4.49
N TYR A 23 11.85 12.58 4.77
CA TYR A 23 10.45 12.80 5.17
C TYR A 23 10.37 13.69 6.42
N LYS A 24 11.10 13.35 7.48
CA LYS A 24 11.11 14.11 8.76
C LYS A 24 11.61 15.53 8.57
N HIS A 25 12.70 15.71 7.82
CA HIS A 25 13.23 17.04 7.49
C HIS A 25 12.25 17.87 6.67
N GLY A 26 11.44 17.22 5.83
CA GLY A 26 10.40 17.86 5.04
C GLY A 26 9.24 18.44 5.86
N GLY A 27 9.17 18.16 7.17
CA GLY A 27 8.12 18.65 8.07
C GLY A 27 6.76 17.97 7.89
N TRP A 28 6.75 16.77 7.34
CA TRP A 28 5.55 15.96 7.18
C TRP A 28 5.07 15.37 8.50
N ARG A 29 3.78 15.17 8.63
CA ARG A 29 3.13 14.58 9.81
C ARG A 29 2.12 13.51 9.41
N ALA A 30 2.15 12.38 10.14
CA ALA A 30 1.20 11.31 9.95
C ALA A 30 -0.09 11.54 10.76
N HIS A 31 -1.20 11.04 10.24
CA HIS A 31 -2.50 11.01 10.94
C HIS A 31 -3.28 9.74 10.59
N GLY A 32 -4.35 9.49 11.34
CA GLY A 32 -5.23 8.35 11.15
C GLY A 32 -5.01 7.26 12.19
N ILE A 33 -5.95 6.33 12.22
CA ILE A 33 -5.95 5.18 13.14
C ILE A 33 -5.72 3.92 12.33
N VAL A 34 -4.77 3.11 12.79
CA VAL A 34 -4.53 1.79 12.19
C VAL A 34 -5.70 0.88 12.55
N PRO A 35 -6.43 0.33 11.56
CA PRO A 35 -7.55 -0.56 11.83
C PRO A 35 -7.12 -1.86 12.50
N GLU A 36 -8.03 -2.40 13.33
CA GLU A 36 -7.93 -3.76 13.83
C GLU A 36 -9.04 -4.64 13.20
N PRO A 37 -8.73 -5.87 12.81
CA PRO A 37 -7.40 -6.49 12.80
C PRO A 37 -6.46 -5.81 11.78
N ARG A 38 -5.15 -5.90 12.01
CA ARG A 38 -4.11 -5.28 11.16
C ARG A 38 -3.96 -6.00 9.80
N LYS A 39 -5.11 -6.25 9.17
CA LYS A 39 -5.27 -6.86 7.85
C LYS A 39 -6.18 -5.99 7.00
N PHE A 40 -5.64 -5.36 5.96
CA PHE A 40 -6.42 -4.50 5.07
C PHE A 40 -5.72 -4.26 3.72
N VAL A 41 -6.50 -3.86 2.74
CA VAL A 41 -5.98 -3.34 1.48
C VAL A 41 -5.90 -1.82 1.57
N LEU A 42 -4.69 -1.27 1.51
CA LEU A 42 -4.41 0.16 1.52
C LEU A 42 -4.43 0.70 0.08
N ILE A 43 -5.37 1.56 -0.22
CA ILE A 43 -5.48 2.24 -1.51
C ILE A 43 -4.56 3.46 -1.50
N ALA A 44 -3.52 3.46 -2.31
CA ALA A 44 -2.60 4.59 -2.49
C ALA A 44 -2.95 5.34 -3.78
N ALA A 45 -3.81 6.34 -3.68
CA ALA A 45 -4.23 7.18 -4.79
C ALA A 45 -4.40 8.65 -4.35
N PRO A 46 -4.14 9.63 -5.24
CA PRO A 46 -3.48 9.45 -6.53
C PRO A 46 -1.97 9.17 -6.38
N HIS A 47 -1.45 8.26 -7.24
CA HIS A 47 -0.02 7.97 -7.30
C HIS A 47 0.62 8.73 -8.48
N THR A 48 1.27 9.85 -8.18
CA THR A 48 1.71 10.81 -9.20
C THR A 48 3.23 10.98 -9.30
N SER A 49 3.99 10.58 -8.26
CA SER A 49 5.41 10.89 -8.15
C SER A 49 6.22 9.75 -7.51
N ASN A 50 7.52 9.69 -7.81
CA ASN A 50 8.45 8.85 -7.06
C ASN A 50 8.61 9.29 -5.61
N TRP A 51 8.36 10.58 -5.32
CA TRP A 51 8.39 11.13 -3.97
C TRP A 51 7.30 10.56 -3.08
N ASP A 52 6.18 10.11 -3.67
CA ASP A 52 5.10 9.44 -2.94
C ASP A 52 5.64 8.23 -2.16
N PHE A 53 6.64 7.52 -2.70
CA PHE A 53 7.28 6.39 -2.00
C PHE A 53 8.09 6.84 -0.77
N VAL A 54 8.79 7.97 -0.86
CA VAL A 54 9.56 8.53 0.27
C VAL A 54 8.63 8.92 1.40
N TYR A 55 7.56 9.65 1.08
CA TYR A 55 6.57 10.08 2.06
C TYR A 55 5.79 8.89 2.62
N PHE A 56 5.44 7.93 1.78
CA PHE A 56 4.81 6.68 2.21
C PHE A 56 5.66 5.94 3.27
N LEU A 57 6.97 5.80 3.06
CA LEU A 57 7.85 5.16 4.03
C LEU A 57 7.90 5.93 5.37
N GLY A 58 7.92 7.27 5.32
CA GLY A 58 7.92 8.09 6.52
C GLY A 58 6.59 8.02 7.28
N LEU A 59 5.47 8.15 6.56
CA LEU A 59 4.12 8.05 7.14
C LEU A 59 3.90 6.68 7.79
N THR A 60 4.33 5.60 7.14
CA THR A 60 4.18 4.24 7.69
C THR A 60 5.07 3.99 8.90
N GLU A 61 6.25 4.62 8.95
CA GLU A 61 7.12 4.61 10.14
C GLU A 61 6.44 5.29 11.33
N ASP A 62 5.89 6.49 11.13
CA ASP A 62 5.21 7.24 12.19
C ASP A 62 3.93 6.54 12.68
N LEU A 63 3.22 5.83 11.79
CA LEU A 63 2.03 5.04 12.12
C LEU A 63 2.36 3.66 12.73
N GLY A 64 3.63 3.27 12.78
CA GLY A 64 4.05 1.96 13.30
C GLY A 64 3.53 0.78 12.46
N ILE A 65 3.37 0.96 11.15
CA ILE A 65 2.90 -0.08 10.23
C ILE A 65 3.97 -0.53 9.25
N LYS A 66 3.87 -1.77 8.79
CA LYS A 66 4.78 -2.38 7.80
C LYS A 66 3.99 -2.85 6.59
N PRO A 67 3.58 -1.93 5.71
CA PRO A 67 2.81 -2.29 4.53
C PRO A 67 3.63 -3.07 3.52
N HIS A 68 2.95 -3.89 2.76
CA HIS A 68 3.48 -4.66 1.65
C HIS A 68 2.97 -4.11 0.33
N PHE A 69 3.68 -4.36 -0.75
CA PHE A 69 3.24 -3.98 -2.11
C PHE A 69 3.54 -5.09 -3.11
N MET A 70 2.67 -5.23 -4.09
CA MET A 70 2.88 -6.21 -5.17
C MET A 70 3.96 -5.73 -6.13
N ALA A 71 4.95 -6.56 -6.38
CA ALA A 71 5.98 -6.29 -7.36
C ALA A 71 6.18 -7.46 -8.31
N LYS A 72 6.53 -7.15 -9.58
CA LYS A 72 6.78 -8.17 -10.60
C LYS A 72 7.90 -9.10 -10.15
N THR A 73 7.73 -10.41 -10.30
CA THR A 73 8.72 -11.44 -9.93
C THR A 73 10.12 -11.15 -10.48
N SER A 74 10.22 -10.52 -11.66
CA SER A 74 11.52 -10.16 -12.27
C SER A 74 12.33 -9.14 -11.46
N LEU A 75 11.71 -8.38 -10.54
CA LEU A 75 12.39 -7.45 -9.63
C LEU A 75 13.04 -8.16 -8.43
N PHE A 76 12.69 -9.43 -8.21
CA PHE A 76 13.25 -10.25 -7.14
C PHE A 76 14.41 -11.13 -7.64
N ARG A 77 15.26 -10.59 -8.51
CA ARG A 77 16.48 -11.25 -8.99
C ARG A 77 17.70 -10.64 -8.31
N TRP A 78 18.73 -11.48 -8.14
CA TRP A 78 20.02 -11.03 -7.63
C TRP A 78 20.55 -9.83 -8.47
N PRO A 79 21.08 -8.77 -7.84
CA PRO A 79 21.32 -8.57 -6.39
C PRO A 79 20.13 -7.96 -5.62
N PHE A 80 19.02 -7.63 -6.27
CA PHE A 80 17.92 -6.83 -5.69
C PHE A 80 16.89 -7.64 -4.89
N THR A 81 16.91 -8.97 -4.93
CA THR A 81 15.92 -9.83 -4.26
C THR A 81 15.71 -9.43 -2.80
N ASN A 82 16.81 -9.38 -2.06
CA ASN A 82 16.77 -9.09 -0.63
C ASN A 82 16.25 -7.69 -0.34
N PHE A 83 16.69 -6.71 -1.12
CA PHE A 83 16.23 -5.32 -0.99
C PHE A 83 14.73 -5.19 -1.23
N MET A 84 14.19 -5.82 -2.28
CA MET A 84 12.76 -5.78 -2.58
C MET A 84 11.92 -6.42 -1.47
N LEU A 85 12.36 -7.56 -0.94
CA LEU A 85 11.69 -8.21 0.19
C LEU A 85 11.75 -7.36 1.46
N ASP A 86 12.91 -6.78 1.77
CA ASP A 86 13.13 -5.92 2.93
C ASP A 86 12.29 -4.63 2.89
N MET A 87 11.93 -4.16 1.68
CA MET A 87 11.03 -3.02 1.47
C MET A 87 9.54 -3.40 1.51
N GLY A 88 9.20 -4.66 1.79
CA GLY A 88 7.82 -5.13 1.84
C GLY A 88 7.26 -5.63 0.50
N GLY A 89 8.12 -5.83 -0.49
CA GLY A 89 7.70 -6.36 -1.78
C GLY A 89 7.21 -7.80 -1.68
N VAL A 90 6.06 -8.09 -2.28
CA VAL A 90 5.52 -9.44 -2.47
C VAL A 90 5.64 -9.79 -3.94
N PRO A 91 6.43 -10.81 -4.31
CA PRO A 91 6.56 -11.21 -5.71
C PRO A 91 5.25 -11.77 -6.24
N VAL A 92 4.77 -11.22 -7.36
CA VAL A 92 3.56 -11.71 -8.02
C VAL A 92 3.83 -12.04 -9.48
N ASP A 93 3.29 -13.16 -9.91
CA ASP A 93 3.21 -13.50 -11.32
C ASP A 93 2.00 -12.80 -11.94
N ARG A 94 2.29 -11.88 -12.85
CA ARG A 94 1.26 -11.10 -13.56
C ARG A 94 0.92 -11.68 -14.93
N SER A 95 1.36 -12.90 -15.24
CA SER A 95 1.08 -13.57 -16.51
C SER A 95 -0.41 -13.87 -16.72
N SER A 96 -1.17 -14.02 -15.62
CA SER A 96 -2.61 -14.09 -15.65
C SER A 96 -3.25 -13.22 -14.56
N ASN A 97 -4.30 -12.47 -14.93
CA ASN A 97 -4.97 -11.56 -13.99
C ASN A 97 -5.67 -12.28 -12.82
N ARG A 98 -6.09 -13.53 -13.01
CA ARG A 98 -6.72 -14.33 -11.94
C ARG A 98 -5.72 -14.79 -10.90
N ASN A 99 -4.50 -15.09 -11.29
CA ASN A 99 -3.51 -15.67 -10.38
C ASN A 99 -3.06 -14.69 -9.28
N TYR A 100 -2.87 -13.40 -9.59
CA TYR A 100 -2.37 -12.48 -8.56
C TYR A 100 -3.44 -12.12 -7.50
N VAL A 101 -4.71 -12.07 -7.88
CA VAL A 101 -5.81 -11.83 -6.93
C VAL A 101 -5.86 -12.98 -5.92
N GLN A 102 -5.88 -14.22 -6.41
CA GLN A 102 -5.90 -15.39 -5.53
C GLN A 102 -4.63 -15.48 -4.67
N GLN A 103 -3.45 -15.23 -5.24
CA GLN A 103 -2.19 -15.19 -4.47
C GLN A 103 -2.27 -14.21 -3.29
N MET A 104 -2.85 -13.03 -3.50
CA MET A 104 -2.97 -12.04 -2.42
C MET A 104 -4.03 -12.43 -1.39
N ILE A 105 -5.13 -13.05 -1.80
CA ILE A 105 -6.12 -13.62 -0.88
C ILE A 105 -5.46 -14.69 0.01
N ASP A 106 -4.67 -15.57 -0.59
CA ASP A 106 -3.94 -16.61 0.13
C ASP A 106 -2.90 -16.01 1.11
N GLU A 107 -2.22 -14.92 0.72
CA GLU A 107 -1.29 -14.21 1.61
C GLU A 107 -2.02 -13.59 2.82
N PHE A 108 -3.23 -13.04 2.64
CA PHE A 108 -4.07 -12.60 3.77
C PHE A 108 -4.46 -13.75 4.70
N GLY A 109 -4.71 -14.94 4.15
CA GLY A 109 -5.02 -16.13 4.95
C GLY A 109 -3.84 -16.66 5.76
N ARG A 110 -2.62 -16.52 5.23
CA ARG A 110 -1.39 -17.09 5.84
C ARG A 110 -0.76 -16.21 6.92
N ARG A 111 -1.10 -14.94 7.01
CA ARG A 111 -0.43 -13.98 7.88
C ARG A 111 -1.39 -13.45 8.94
N ASP A 112 -0.90 -13.22 10.14
CA ASP A 112 -1.68 -12.60 11.21
C ASP A 112 -1.82 -11.09 11.00
N GLU A 113 -0.77 -10.43 10.47
CA GLU A 113 -0.81 -9.05 10.02
C GLU A 113 -0.45 -8.97 8.53
N PHE A 114 -1.25 -8.29 7.73
CA PHE A 114 -0.95 -8.05 6.33
C PHE A 114 -1.65 -6.80 5.80
N MET A 115 -0.88 -5.80 5.47
CA MET A 115 -1.36 -4.53 4.93
C MET A 115 -0.87 -4.41 3.50
N LEU A 116 -1.73 -4.66 2.53
CA LEU A 116 -1.37 -4.68 1.11
C LEU A 116 -1.65 -3.33 0.47
N THR A 117 -0.60 -2.58 0.13
CA THR A 117 -0.73 -1.31 -0.58
C THR A 117 -0.86 -1.52 -2.08
N ILE A 118 -1.87 -0.91 -2.65
CA ILE A 118 -2.15 -0.97 -4.10
C ILE A 118 -2.43 0.44 -4.62
N ALA A 119 -1.73 0.84 -5.68
CA ALA A 119 -2.09 1.98 -6.51
C ALA A 119 -3.03 1.48 -7.62
N PRO A 120 -4.35 1.74 -7.52
CA PRO A 120 -5.33 1.15 -8.43
C PRO A 120 -5.22 1.67 -9.87
N GLU A 121 -4.59 2.81 -10.05
CA GLU A 121 -4.29 3.41 -11.34
C GLU A 121 -3.34 2.51 -12.17
N GLY A 122 -2.44 1.79 -11.49
CA GLY A 122 -1.44 0.93 -12.13
C GLY A 122 -0.39 1.67 -12.93
N THR A 123 -0.41 2.99 -12.91
CA THR A 123 0.53 3.91 -13.56
C THR A 123 0.56 5.22 -12.78
N ARG A 124 1.58 6.08 -13.02
CA ARG A 124 1.68 7.43 -12.44
C ARG A 124 0.99 8.51 -13.27
N GLY A 125 0.32 8.14 -14.34
CA GLY A 125 -0.43 9.05 -15.20
C GLY A 125 -1.92 9.04 -14.89
N THR A 126 -2.63 10.02 -15.44
CA THR A 126 -4.09 10.08 -15.35
C THR A 126 -4.71 8.87 -16.06
N VAL A 127 -5.63 8.21 -15.38
CA VAL A 127 -6.36 7.04 -15.93
C VAL A 127 -7.84 7.31 -15.97
N LYS A 128 -8.54 6.73 -16.95
CA LYS A 128 -9.99 6.85 -17.07
C LYS A 128 -10.75 6.06 -16.00
N ALA A 129 -10.16 4.97 -15.53
CA ALA A 129 -10.76 4.11 -14.52
C ALA A 129 -9.68 3.35 -13.74
N TRP A 130 -9.97 3.05 -12.47
CA TRP A 130 -9.14 2.20 -11.64
C TRP A 130 -9.25 0.73 -12.04
N LYS A 131 -8.16 -0.01 -11.89
CA LYS A 131 -8.17 -1.47 -11.99
C LYS A 131 -8.86 -2.05 -10.76
N THR A 132 -9.75 -3.01 -10.95
CA THR A 132 -10.62 -3.53 -9.87
C THR A 132 -9.97 -4.62 -9.00
N GLY A 133 -8.74 -5.04 -9.30
CA GLY A 133 -8.09 -6.15 -8.62
C GLY A 133 -7.98 -5.97 -7.09
N PHE A 134 -7.72 -4.75 -6.61
CA PHE A 134 -7.66 -4.45 -5.18
C PHE A 134 -8.98 -4.75 -4.46
N TYR A 135 -10.11 -4.46 -5.12
CA TYR A 135 -11.44 -4.69 -4.59
C TYR A 135 -11.73 -6.19 -4.46
N HIS A 136 -11.43 -6.96 -5.52
CA HIS A 136 -11.61 -8.41 -5.49
C HIS A 136 -10.71 -9.09 -4.45
N ILE A 137 -9.51 -8.58 -4.21
CA ILE A 137 -8.64 -9.05 -3.13
C ILE A 137 -9.32 -8.77 -1.77
N ALA A 138 -9.80 -7.56 -1.53
CA ALA A 138 -10.42 -7.20 -0.26
C ALA A 138 -11.68 -8.02 0.03
N VAL A 139 -12.57 -8.19 -0.97
CA VAL A 139 -13.77 -9.04 -0.85
C VAL A 139 -13.39 -10.49 -0.59
N GLY A 140 -12.48 -11.06 -1.38
CA GLY A 140 -12.11 -12.47 -1.27
C GLY A 140 -11.34 -12.80 0.02
N ALA A 141 -10.59 -11.85 0.56
CA ALA A 141 -9.88 -11.98 1.83
C ALA A 141 -10.73 -11.61 3.05
N GLY A 142 -11.92 -11.03 2.87
CA GLY A 142 -12.77 -10.56 3.97
C GLY A 142 -12.12 -9.45 4.80
N VAL A 143 -11.43 -8.50 4.14
CA VAL A 143 -10.72 -7.41 4.81
C VAL A 143 -11.18 -6.05 4.32
N PRO A 144 -11.06 -4.98 5.14
CA PRO A 144 -11.46 -3.65 4.72
C PRO A 144 -10.52 -3.02 3.69
N LEU A 145 -11.06 -2.09 2.93
CA LEU A 145 -10.33 -1.10 2.15
C LEU A 145 -10.00 0.09 3.07
N VAL A 146 -8.74 0.49 3.14
CA VAL A 146 -8.30 1.68 3.87
C VAL A 146 -7.75 2.69 2.89
N LEU A 147 -8.12 3.95 3.04
CA LEU A 147 -7.71 4.99 2.11
C LEU A 147 -6.39 5.61 2.57
N GLY A 148 -5.34 5.47 1.77
CA GLY A 148 -4.11 6.22 1.96
C GLY A 148 -4.28 7.64 1.43
N MET A 149 -3.96 8.62 2.25
CA MET A 149 -4.13 10.03 1.91
C MET A 149 -2.81 10.78 2.07
N MET A 150 -2.52 11.68 1.12
CA MET A 150 -1.38 12.59 1.20
C MET A 150 -1.82 13.98 0.73
N ASP A 151 -1.67 14.98 1.59
CA ASP A 151 -1.87 16.40 1.28
C ASP A 151 -0.51 17.11 1.29
N TYR A 152 -0.06 17.46 0.12
CA TYR A 152 1.21 18.15 -0.08
C TYR A 152 1.18 19.61 0.40
N GLY A 153 0.02 20.24 0.39
CA GLY A 153 -0.15 21.61 0.83
C GLY A 153 0.06 21.75 2.34
N SER A 154 -0.58 20.88 3.11
CA SER A 154 -0.43 20.85 4.58
C SER A 154 0.74 19.98 5.05
N LYS A 155 1.41 19.25 4.16
CA LYS A 155 2.45 18.26 4.46
C LYS A 155 1.97 17.22 5.48
N THR A 156 0.77 16.72 5.28
CA THR A 156 0.18 15.67 6.10
C THR A 156 -0.23 14.48 5.27
N GLY A 157 -0.28 13.32 5.88
CA GLY A 157 -0.76 12.12 5.23
C GLY A 157 -1.03 11.01 6.22
N GLY A 158 -1.57 9.91 5.74
CA GLY A 158 -1.84 8.79 6.62
C GLY A 158 -3.00 7.93 6.18
N LEU A 159 -3.70 7.39 7.15
CA LEU A 159 -4.81 6.48 6.95
C LEU A 159 -6.15 7.21 7.11
N GLY A 160 -6.98 7.11 6.10
CA GLY A 160 -8.39 7.47 6.16
C GLY A 160 -9.24 6.35 6.78
N PRO A 161 -10.56 6.47 6.65
CA PRO A 161 -11.48 5.48 7.20
C PRO A 161 -11.33 4.12 6.52
N ALA A 162 -11.64 3.06 7.30
CA ALA A 162 -11.78 1.71 6.79
C ALA A 162 -13.18 1.52 6.21
N ILE A 163 -13.28 0.98 5.00
CA ILE A 163 -14.53 0.66 4.31
C ILE A 163 -14.58 -0.84 4.10
N TRP A 164 -15.55 -1.51 4.70
CA TRP A 164 -15.79 -2.91 4.46
C TRP A 164 -16.52 -3.09 3.13
N PRO A 165 -15.94 -3.82 2.17
CA PRO A 165 -16.57 -4.01 0.87
C PRO A 165 -17.81 -4.88 1.01
N THR A 166 -18.92 -4.45 0.37
CA THR A 166 -20.22 -5.14 0.42
C THR A 166 -20.39 -6.18 -0.68
N GLY A 167 -19.52 -6.20 -1.67
CA GLY A 167 -19.66 -6.96 -2.91
C GLY A 167 -20.25 -6.13 -4.06
N ASP A 168 -20.92 -5.01 -3.77
CA ASP A 168 -21.34 -4.04 -4.79
C ASP A 168 -20.23 -3.02 -5.04
N TYR A 169 -19.40 -3.31 -6.05
CA TYR A 169 -18.29 -2.46 -6.44
C TYR A 169 -18.71 -1.00 -6.67
N ARG A 170 -19.87 -0.79 -7.32
CA ARG A 170 -20.32 0.56 -7.69
C ARG A 170 -20.69 1.38 -6.47
N ALA A 171 -21.46 0.79 -5.56
CA ALA A 171 -21.87 1.45 -4.31
C ALA A 171 -20.67 1.74 -3.40
N ASP A 172 -19.74 0.79 -3.27
CA ASP A 172 -18.57 0.96 -2.42
C ASP A 172 -17.59 1.99 -2.99
N MET A 173 -17.39 2.02 -4.32
CA MET A 173 -16.53 3.03 -4.96
C MET A 173 -17.13 4.43 -4.94
N ALA A 174 -18.44 4.58 -4.87
CA ALA A 174 -19.08 5.88 -4.64
C ALA A 174 -18.68 6.46 -3.27
N LYS A 175 -18.65 5.63 -2.21
CA LYS A 175 -18.17 6.03 -0.88
C LYS A 175 -16.69 6.42 -0.89
N VAL A 176 -15.86 5.61 -1.58
CA VAL A 176 -14.42 5.89 -1.75
C VAL A 176 -14.22 7.25 -2.43
N ALA A 177 -14.94 7.50 -3.53
CA ALA A 177 -14.86 8.75 -4.28
C ALA A 177 -15.27 9.95 -3.44
N GLU A 178 -16.36 9.83 -2.65
CA GLU A 178 -16.82 10.90 -1.74
C GLU A 178 -15.73 11.29 -0.72
N ILE A 179 -15.01 10.31 -0.18
CA ILE A 179 -13.96 10.57 0.80
C ILE A 179 -12.76 11.24 0.11
N TYR A 180 -12.29 10.71 -1.03
CA TYR A 180 -11.20 11.33 -1.77
C TYR A 180 -11.50 12.73 -2.30
N ALA A 181 -12.75 13.04 -2.60
CA ALA A 181 -13.15 14.39 -3.01
C ALA A 181 -12.93 15.47 -1.92
N LYS A 182 -12.84 15.04 -0.66
CA LYS A 182 -12.54 15.92 0.49
C LYS A 182 -11.04 16.13 0.71
N VAL A 183 -10.20 15.33 0.06
CA VAL A 183 -8.73 15.45 0.11
C VAL A 183 -8.30 16.39 -1.02
N LYS A 184 -7.59 17.47 -0.68
CA LYS A 184 -7.10 18.40 -1.71
C LYS A 184 -6.08 17.68 -2.61
N PRO A 185 -6.27 17.69 -3.93
CA PRO A 185 -5.28 17.17 -4.85
C PRO A 185 -4.00 18.02 -4.80
N LYS A 186 -2.92 17.43 -5.30
CA LYS A 186 -1.61 18.08 -5.45
C LYS A 186 -1.66 19.19 -6.50
#